data_9e73e473078087faae53a2792c763b31
#
_entry.id   9e73e473078087faae53a2792c763b31
#
_cell.length_a   1.000
_cell.length_b   1.000
_cell.length_c   1.000
_cell.angle_alpha   90.00
_cell.angle_beta   90.00
_cell.angle_gamma   90.00
#
_symmetry.space_group_name_H-M   'P 1'
#
loop_
_entity.id
_entity.type
_entity.pdbx_description
1 polymer ?
#
loop_
_entity_poly.entity_id
_entity_poly.type
_entity_poly.pdbx_seq_one_letter_code
_entity_poly.pdbx_strand_id
1 'polypeptide(L)'
;MDCDAYLITGSRDSVYDDLPWIFDLVRFLEGALSAGKQILGICFGHQLMAHFFGGRVAPAQGGWAVGVHTSKIVERQNWMDANTGDRFSLLSSHKDQVVELPDGAEVFATNDFCPIAGFTMGDQVITVQGHPEFTKPYAQGLLDHRRKLLGETVYQQGSATVSYTHLRAHETKSY
;
A
#
# COMPACT_ATOMS: atom_id res chain seq x y z
N MET A 1 -17.42 -17.25 7.13
CA MET A 1 -16.30 -16.70 6.35
C MET A 1 -15.93 -17.72 5.30
N ASP A 2 -16.28 -17.44 4.03
CA ASP A 2 -16.25 -18.44 2.97
C ASP A 2 -14.97 -18.43 2.14
N CYS A 3 -14.04 -17.47 2.40
CA CYS A 3 -12.77 -17.37 1.70
C CYS A 3 -11.60 -17.70 2.61
N ASP A 4 -10.47 -18.10 2.04
CA ASP A 4 -9.23 -18.38 2.76
C ASP A 4 -8.38 -17.13 2.94
N ALA A 5 -8.56 -16.13 2.07
CA ALA A 5 -7.87 -14.85 2.11
C ALA A 5 -8.79 -13.69 1.72
N TYR A 6 -8.48 -12.50 2.23
CA TYR A 6 -9.20 -11.25 1.94
C TYR A 6 -8.23 -10.17 1.50
N LEU A 7 -8.60 -9.44 0.45
CA LEU A 7 -7.88 -8.28 -0.04
C LEU A 7 -8.63 -7.00 0.35
N ILE A 8 -7.94 -6.10 1.05
CA ILE A 8 -8.45 -4.78 1.40
C ILE A 8 -7.76 -3.76 0.49
N THR A 9 -8.57 -3.11 -0.36
CA THR A 9 -8.09 -2.15 -1.35
C THR A 9 -7.86 -0.75 -0.77
N GLY A 10 -7.44 0.18 -1.61
CA GLY A 10 -7.38 1.61 -1.30
C GLY A 10 -8.76 2.24 -1.10
N SER A 11 -8.81 3.33 -0.35
CA SER A 11 -9.96 4.21 -0.17
C SER A 11 -9.55 5.67 -0.34
N ARG A 12 -10.51 6.55 -0.60
CA ARG A 12 -10.32 8.00 -0.53
C ARG A 12 -10.40 8.56 0.89
N ASP A 13 -11.06 7.81 1.81
CA ASP A 13 -11.25 8.19 3.20
C ASP A 13 -9.98 7.80 4.00
N SER A 14 -9.71 8.51 5.08
CA SER A 14 -8.61 8.18 5.98
C SER A 14 -9.05 7.15 7.00
N VAL A 15 -8.13 6.29 7.46
CA VAL A 15 -8.44 5.22 8.44
C VAL A 15 -8.88 5.76 9.78
N TYR A 16 -8.57 7.01 10.10
CA TYR A 16 -8.98 7.70 11.33
C TYR A 16 -10.24 8.58 11.14
N ASP A 17 -10.92 8.49 9.99
CA ASP A 17 -12.24 9.12 9.82
C ASP A 17 -13.28 8.34 10.63
N ASP A 18 -14.17 9.06 11.32
CA ASP A 18 -15.24 8.47 12.11
C ASP A 18 -16.41 8.00 11.23
N LEU A 19 -16.16 6.94 10.46
CA LEU A 19 -17.11 6.38 9.52
C LEU A 19 -17.52 4.95 9.94
N PRO A 20 -18.83 4.67 10.08
CA PRO A 20 -19.31 3.37 10.56
C PRO A 20 -18.79 2.16 9.79
N TRP A 21 -18.65 2.27 8.47
CA TRP A 21 -18.16 1.18 7.63
C TRP A 21 -16.71 0.78 7.93
N ILE A 22 -15.86 1.72 8.40
CA ILE A 22 -14.48 1.43 8.80
C ILE A 22 -14.49 0.51 10.03
N PHE A 23 -15.30 0.82 11.03
CA PHE A 23 -15.42 -0.01 12.23
C PHE A 23 -16.05 -1.38 11.94
N ASP A 24 -17.01 -1.45 11.00
CA ASP A 24 -17.57 -2.71 10.54
C ASP A 24 -16.51 -3.58 9.84
N LEU A 25 -15.67 -2.98 9.00
CA LEU A 25 -14.56 -3.66 8.35
C LEU A 25 -13.53 -4.15 9.37
N VAL A 26 -13.18 -3.34 10.37
CA VAL A 26 -12.24 -3.74 11.44
C VAL A 26 -12.77 -4.97 12.19
N ARG A 27 -14.05 -4.95 12.62
CA ARG A 27 -14.67 -6.12 13.27
C ARG A 27 -14.65 -7.38 12.39
N PHE A 28 -14.87 -7.21 11.10
CA PHE A 28 -14.77 -8.31 10.15
C PHE A 28 -13.35 -8.87 10.09
N LEU A 29 -12.32 -8.00 10.04
CA LEU A 29 -10.91 -8.40 9.96
C LEU A 29 -10.42 -9.06 11.25
N GLU A 30 -10.84 -8.58 12.42
CA GLU A 30 -10.58 -9.25 13.71
C GLU A 30 -11.11 -10.68 13.69
N GLY A 31 -12.34 -10.87 13.22
CA GLY A 31 -12.93 -12.20 13.07
C GLY A 31 -12.20 -13.06 12.03
N ALA A 32 -11.74 -12.48 10.92
CA ALA A 32 -10.98 -13.19 9.88
C ALA A 32 -9.62 -13.67 10.40
N LEU A 33 -8.89 -12.79 11.09
CA LEU A 33 -7.61 -13.14 11.71
C LEU A 33 -7.78 -14.23 12.79
N SER A 34 -8.81 -14.10 13.66
CA SER A 34 -9.12 -15.11 14.66
C SER A 34 -9.46 -16.47 14.05
N ALA A 35 -10.01 -16.48 12.83
CA ALA A 35 -10.32 -17.69 12.06
C ALA A 35 -9.12 -18.21 11.23
N GLY A 36 -7.91 -17.66 11.41
CA GLY A 36 -6.71 -18.07 10.69
C GLY A 36 -6.67 -17.65 9.22
N LYS A 37 -7.49 -16.67 8.80
CA LYS A 37 -7.54 -16.20 7.41
C LYS A 37 -6.37 -15.26 7.10
N GLN A 38 -5.98 -15.25 5.82
CA GLN A 38 -4.92 -14.36 5.34
C GLN A 38 -5.50 -13.00 4.88
N ILE A 39 -4.77 -11.93 5.12
CA ILE A 39 -5.13 -10.57 4.76
C ILE A 39 -4.03 -9.95 3.90
N LEU A 40 -4.42 -9.41 2.75
CA LEU A 40 -3.58 -8.55 1.94
C LEU A 40 -4.13 -7.12 2.00
N GLY A 41 -3.35 -6.17 2.55
CA GLY A 41 -3.72 -4.77 2.66
C GLY A 41 -3.01 -3.88 1.64
N ILE A 42 -3.77 -3.11 0.84
CA ILE A 42 -3.24 -2.16 -0.15
C ILE A 42 -3.65 -0.75 0.24
N CYS A 43 -2.70 0.18 0.33
CA CYS A 43 -2.90 1.60 0.60
C CYS A 43 -3.74 1.84 1.86
N PHE A 44 -5.05 2.08 1.74
CA PHE A 44 -5.96 2.16 2.88
C PHE A 44 -5.94 0.88 3.72
N GLY A 45 -5.95 -0.30 3.09
CA GLY A 45 -5.84 -1.59 3.79
C GLY A 45 -4.53 -1.75 4.56
N HIS A 46 -3.41 -1.29 4.02
CA HIS A 46 -2.12 -1.23 4.71
C HIS A 46 -2.19 -0.32 5.95
N GLN A 47 -2.76 0.86 5.80
CA GLN A 47 -2.93 1.82 6.89
C GLN A 47 -3.91 1.32 7.95
N LEU A 48 -5.03 0.70 7.53
CA LEU A 48 -6.04 0.16 8.43
C LEU A 48 -5.47 -0.94 9.32
N MET A 49 -4.70 -1.88 8.74
CA MET A 49 -4.03 -2.93 9.51
C MET A 49 -3.05 -2.36 10.53
N ALA A 50 -2.31 -1.30 10.21
CA ALA A 50 -1.47 -0.64 11.20
C ALA A 50 -2.30 0.07 12.29
N HIS A 51 -3.25 0.92 11.88
CA HIS A 51 -3.94 1.84 12.79
C HIS A 51 -4.78 1.12 13.85
N PHE A 52 -5.54 0.11 13.45
CA PHE A 52 -6.47 -0.58 14.35
C PHE A 52 -5.85 -1.77 15.10
N PHE A 53 -4.64 -2.19 14.71
CA PHE A 53 -3.96 -3.31 15.37
C PHE A 53 -2.77 -2.87 16.23
N GLY A 54 -2.75 -1.61 16.67
CA GLY A 54 -1.83 -1.10 17.69
C GLY A 54 -0.72 -0.18 17.17
N GLY A 55 -0.70 0.11 15.89
CA GLY A 55 0.20 1.09 15.28
C GLY A 55 -0.44 2.48 15.11
N ARG A 56 0.15 3.31 14.28
CA ARG A 56 -0.34 4.68 14.03
C ARG A 56 -0.15 5.12 12.58
N VAL A 57 -1.17 5.79 12.06
CA VAL A 57 -1.17 6.45 10.74
C VAL A 57 -1.23 7.96 10.93
N ALA A 58 -0.51 8.70 10.11
CA ALA A 58 -0.52 10.15 10.11
C ALA A 58 -0.26 10.70 8.69
N PRO A 59 -0.59 11.98 8.44
CA PRO A 59 -0.21 12.64 7.20
C PRO A 59 1.31 12.59 6.98
N ALA A 60 1.73 12.27 5.76
CA ALA A 60 3.14 12.26 5.38
C ALA A 60 3.72 13.68 5.45
N GLN A 61 4.93 13.82 5.99
CA GLN A 61 5.61 15.13 6.07
C GLN A 61 5.84 15.74 4.68
N GLY A 62 6.07 14.90 3.67
CA GLY A 62 6.23 15.31 2.27
C GLY A 62 4.91 15.61 1.53
N GLY A 63 3.75 15.50 2.19
CA GLY A 63 2.44 15.69 1.58
C GLY A 63 2.00 14.49 0.73
N TRP A 64 1.64 14.73 -0.54
CA TRP A 64 1.15 13.68 -1.43
C TRP A 64 2.28 12.86 -2.05
N ALA A 65 2.24 11.54 -1.88
CA ALA A 65 3.00 10.59 -2.68
C ALA A 65 2.20 10.21 -3.93
N VAL A 66 2.68 10.58 -5.09
CA VAL A 66 2.04 10.29 -6.39
C VAL A 66 3.06 9.81 -7.41
N GLY A 67 2.58 9.08 -8.41
CA GLY A 67 3.44 8.53 -9.45
C GLY A 67 4.11 7.22 -9.03
N VAL A 68 5.29 6.93 -9.55
CA VAL A 68 6.02 5.68 -9.31
C VAL A 68 7.01 5.86 -8.17
N HIS A 69 6.90 5.03 -7.15
CA HIS A 69 7.86 4.93 -6.05
C HIS A 69 8.53 3.56 -6.04
N THR A 70 9.86 3.56 -5.98
CA THR A 70 10.67 2.34 -5.91
C THR A 70 11.05 2.07 -4.47
N SER A 71 10.61 0.94 -3.94
CA SER A 71 10.92 0.47 -2.61
C SER A 71 12.04 -0.56 -2.63
N LYS A 72 12.90 -0.54 -1.61
CA LYS A 72 13.90 -1.55 -1.33
C LYS A 72 13.31 -2.60 -0.40
N ILE A 73 13.56 -3.88 -0.67
CA ILE A 73 13.29 -4.98 0.25
C ILE A 73 14.39 -4.96 1.30
N VAL A 74 14.01 -4.73 2.56
CA VAL A 74 14.93 -4.68 3.70
C VAL A 74 14.91 -5.97 4.52
N GLU A 75 13.79 -6.71 4.46
CA GLU A 75 13.66 -8.04 5.06
C GLU A 75 12.99 -8.97 4.05
N ARG A 76 13.72 -10.01 3.64
CA ARG A 76 13.23 -10.98 2.67
C ARG A 76 12.30 -11.97 3.35
N GLN A 77 11.08 -12.04 2.86
CA GLN A 77 10.05 -12.92 3.38
C GLN A 77 10.11 -14.31 2.69
N ASN A 78 9.69 -15.35 3.39
CA ASN A 78 9.72 -16.74 2.91
C ASN A 78 8.81 -17.02 1.69
N TRP A 79 7.78 -16.20 1.48
CA TRP A 79 6.88 -16.28 0.33
C TRP A 79 7.44 -15.57 -0.93
N MET A 80 8.58 -14.87 -0.83
CA MET A 80 9.22 -14.22 -1.98
C MET A 80 10.03 -15.24 -2.77
N ASP A 81 9.87 -15.24 -4.10
CA ASP A 81 10.70 -16.05 -4.98
C ASP A 81 12.19 -15.72 -4.79
N ALA A 82 13.05 -16.76 -4.83
CA ALA A 82 14.50 -16.60 -4.64
C ALA A 82 15.14 -15.65 -5.68
N ASN A 83 14.53 -15.53 -6.88
CA ASN A 83 14.98 -14.65 -7.95
C ASN A 83 14.37 -13.26 -7.88
N THR A 84 13.51 -12.98 -6.89
CA THR A 84 12.97 -11.62 -6.66
C THR A 84 14.15 -10.69 -6.38
N GLY A 85 14.26 -9.61 -7.15
CA GLY A 85 15.25 -8.56 -6.92
C GLY A 85 15.10 -7.90 -5.54
N ASP A 86 16.05 -7.06 -5.18
CA ASP A 86 16.03 -6.33 -3.91
C ASP A 86 15.15 -5.05 -3.94
N ARG A 87 14.49 -4.78 -5.06
CA ARG A 87 13.65 -3.59 -5.28
C ARG A 87 12.41 -3.93 -6.09
N PHE A 88 11.34 -3.20 -5.82
CA PHE A 88 10.14 -3.18 -6.65
C PHE A 88 9.57 -1.78 -6.76
N SER A 89 8.85 -1.49 -7.85
CA SER A 89 8.24 -0.19 -8.09
C SER A 89 6.73 -0.33 -8.18
N LEU A 90 6.02 0.50 -7.42
CA LEU A 90 4.55 0.58 -7.43
C LEU A 90 4.10 2.00 -7.73
N LEU A 91 2.92 2.12 -8.29
CA LEU A 91 2.22 3.39 -8.42
C LEU A 91 1.65 3.79 -7.04
N SER A 92 1.72 5.07 -6.73
CA SER A 92 1.26 5.64 -5.45
C SER A 92 0.30 6.79 -5.67
N SER A 93 -0.67 6.92 -4.78
CA SER A 93 -1.56 8.08 -4.68
C SER A 93 -2.12 8.17 -3.25
N HIS A 94 -1.27 8.58 -2.30
CA HIS A 94 -1.64 8.69 -0.89
C HIS A 94 -1.07 9.95 -0.25
N LYS A 95 -1.74 10.43 0.79
CA LYS A 95 -1.31 11.56 1.62
C LYS A 95 -0.92 11.10 3.03
N ASP A 96 -1.58 10.06 3.51
CA ASP A 96 -1.34 9.48 4.82
C ASP A 96 -0.43 8.25 4.69
N GLN A 97 0.30 7.93 5.76
CA GLN A 97 1.17 6.76 5.80
C GLN A 97 1.31 6.21 7.22
N VAL A 98 1.69 4.96 7.32
CA VAL A 98 2.03 4.33 8.60
C VAL A 98 3.30 4.98 9.15
N VAL A 99 3.26 5.42 10.42
CA VAL A 99 4.39 6.04 11.14
C VAL A 99 4.83 5.24 12.35
N GLU A 100 3.97 4.34 12.85
CA GLU A 100 4.30 3.36 13.90
C GLU A 100 3.65 2.02 13.53
N LEU A 101 4.41 0.95 13.69
CA LEU A 101 3.92 -0.41 13.45
C LEU A 101 3.16 -0.96 14.67
N PRO A 102 2.22 -1.90 14.43
CA PRO A 102 1.72 -2.78 15.48
C PRO A 102 2.85 -3.60 16.13
N ASP A 103 2.65 -4.01 17.38
CA ASP A 103 3.56 -4.92 18.06
C ASP A 103 3.69 -6.25 17.28
N GLY A 104 4.93 -6.69 17.09
CA GLY A 104 5.23 -7.92 16.34
C GLY A 104 5.09 -7.82 14.82
N ALA A 105 4.79 -6.65 14.28
CA ALA A 105 4.85 -6.42 12.83
C ALA A 105 6.28 -6.13 12.37
N GLU A 106 6.62 -6.55 11.15
CA GLU A 106 7.95 -6.42 10.57
C GLU A 106 7.92 -5.67 9.24
N VAL A 107 8.78 -4.64 9.09
CA VAL A 107 8.95 -3.93 7.81
C VAL A 107 9.72 -4.82 6.85
N PHE A 108 9.13 -5.15 5.71
CA PHE A 108 9.86 -5.82 4.65
C PHE A 108 10.27 -4.89 3.49
N ALA A 109 9.63 -3.72 3.35
CA ALA A 109 9.91 -2.77 2.28
C ALA A 109 9.89 -1.32 2.76
N THR A 110 10.85 -0.53 2.25
CA THR A 110 11.02 0.90 2.56
C THR A 110 11.34 1.72 1.32
N ASN A 111 11.03 3.00 1.32
CA ASN A 111 11.56 3.98 0.37
C ASN A 111 11.74 5.35 1.05
N ASP A 112 12.40 6.29 0.36
CA ASP A 112 12.73 7.60 0.93
C ASP A 112 11.52 8.44 1.32
N PHE A 113 10.38 8.26 0.64
CA PHE A 113 9.14 8.96 0.96
C PHE A 113 8.34 8.25 2.05
N CYS A 114 8.27 6.93 2.00
CA CYS A 114 7.48 6.08 2.88
C CYS A 114 8.38 5.04 3.57
N PRO A 115 8.85 5.30 4.79
CA PRO A 115 9.72 4.38 5.53
C PRO A 115 9.09 3.00 5.79
N ILE A 116 7.76 2.94 5.94
CA ILE A 116 7.00 1.71 6.09
C ILE A 116 6.18 1.50 4.80
N ALA A 117 6.88 1.13 3.71
CA ALA A 117 6.24 0.92 2.40
C ALA A 117 5.57 -0.46 2.27
N GLY A 118 5.93 -1.40 3.14
CA GLY A 118 5.31 -2.70 3.27
C GLY A 118 5.69 -3.35 4.59
N PHE A 119 4.74 -4.01 5.24
CA PHE A 119 4.97 -4.76 6.47
C PHE A 119 4.15 -6.06 6.49
N THR A 120 4.59 -6.99 7.34
CA THR A 120 3.87 -8.22 7.66
C THR A 120 3.48 -8.26 9.13
N MET A 121 2.45 -9.04 9.48
CA MET A 121 2.10 -9.40 10.85
C MET A 121 1.98 -10.93 10.90
N GLY A 122 3.00 -11.59 11.41
CA GLY A 122 3.11 -13.05 11.36
C GLY A 122 2.94 -13.59 9.93
N ASP A 123 2.36 -14.78 9.83
CA ASP A 123 2.12 -15.44 8.53
C ASP A 123 0.76 -15.09 7.90
N GLN A 124 -0.05 -14.26 8.57
CA GLN A 124 -1.41 -13.99 8.13
C GLN A 124 -1.58 -12.67 7.38
N VAL A 125 -0.73 -11.67 7.61
CA VAL A 125 -0.92 -10.32 7.08
C VAL A 125 0.28 -9.89 6.25
N ILE A 126 0.00 -9.46 5.02
CA ILE A 126 0.96 -8.80 4.13
C ILE A 126 0.35 -7.49 3.68
N THR A 127 1.11 -6.40 3.74
CA THR A 127 0.58 -5.10 3.33
C THR A 127 1.57 -4.29 2.53
N VAL A 128 1.08 -3.47 1.60
CA VAL A 128 1.87 -2.51 0.83
C VAL A 128 1.16 -1.15 0.74
N GLN A 129 1.93 -0.06 0.85
CA GLN A 129 1.40 1.30 0.73
C GLN A 129 1.11 1.70 -0.72
N GLY A 130 1.90 1.24 -1.67
CA GLY A 130 1.68 1.46 -3.10
C GLY A 130 0.62 0.53 -3.68
N HIS A 131 0.23 0.78 -4.93
CA HIS A 131 -0.85 0.12 -5.65
C HIS A 131 -0.31 -0.83 -6.72
N PRO A 132 -0.21 -2.14 -6.46
CA PRO A 132 0.18 -3.12 -7.48
C PRO A 132 -0.89 -3.29 -8.59
N GLU A 133 -2.15 -2.95 -8.29
CA GLU A 133 -3.28 -3.06 -9.19
C GLU A 133 -3.41 -1.89 -10.17
N PHE A 134 -2.72 -0.77 -9.94
CA PHE A 134 -2.82 0.39 -10.81
C PHE A 134 -2.11 0.17 -12.13
N THR A 135 -2.75 0.60 -13.21
CA THR A 135 -2.12 0.75 -14.52
C THR A 135 -1.67 2.21 -14.74
N LYS A 136 -0.71 2.44 -15.64
CA LYS A 136 -0.27 3.80 -16.00
C LYS A 136 -1.41 4.71 -16.46
N PRO A 137 -2.32 4.27 -17.37
CA PRO A 137 -3.45 5.11 -17.77
C PRO A 137 -4.36 5.47 -16.59
N TYR A 138 -4.61 4.52 -15.68
CA TYR A 138 -5.40 4.79 -14.49
C TYR A 138 -4.73 5.81 -13.57
N ALA A 139 -3.43 5.62 -13.29
CA ALA A 139 -2.67 6.54 -12.44
C ALA A 139 -2.61 7.95 -13.04
N GLN A 140 -2.42 8.07 -14.36
CA GLN A 140 -2.45 9.38 -15.02
C GLN A 140 -3.83 10.03 -14.94
N GLY A 141 -4.89 9.28 -15.20
CA GLY A 141 -6.26 9.79 -15.06
C GLY A 141 -6.59 10.25 -13.63
N LEU A 142 -6.07 9.53 -12.62
CA LEU A 142 -6.23 9.92 -11.22
C LEU A 142 -5.45 11.20 -10.89
N LEU A 143 -4.23 11.36 -11.41
CA LEU A 143 -3.44 12.59 -11.31
C LEU A 143 -4.17 13.77 -11.93
N ASP A 144 -4.70 13.60 -13.14
CA ASP A 144 -5.44 14.65 -13.85
C ASP A 144 -6.69 15.08 -13.08
N HIS A 145 -7.43 14.11 -12.55
CA HIS A 145 -8.62 14.36 -11.73
C HIS A 145 -8.28 15.12 -10.43
N ARG A 146 -7.14 14.81 -9.82
CA ARG A 146 -6.69 15.40 -8.55
C ARG A 146 -5.77 16.62 -8.73
N ARG A 147 -5.50 17.08 -9.95
CA ARG A 147 -4.53 18.14 -10.24
C ARG A 147 -4.71 19.39 -9.38
N LYS A 148 -5.97 19.87 -9.20
CA LYS A 148 -6.27 21.02 -8.36
C LYS A 148 -5.94 20.78 -6.88
N LEU A 149 -6.17 19.56 -6.39
CA LEU A 149 -5.88 19.17 -5.01
C LEU A 149 -4.39 19.00 -4.76
N LEU A 150 -3.67 18.43 -5.73
CA LEU A 150 -2.23 18.17 -5.65
C LEU A 150 -1.39 19.44 -5.79
N GLY A 151 -1.87 20.41 -6.55
CA GLY A 151 -1.08 21.54 -7.01
C GLY A 151 -0.15 21.15 -8.18
N GLU A 152 0.29 22.17 -8.93
CA GLU A 152 0.99 21.93 -10.20
C GLU A 152 2.32 21.19 -10.02
N THR A 153 3.10 21.53 -9.00
CA THR A 153 4.42 20.92 -8.76
C THR A 153 4.31 19.42 -8.53
N VAL A 154 3.42 18.99 -7.63
CA VAL A 154 3.22 17.57 -7.29
C VAL A 154 2.64 16.82 -8.49
N TYR A 155 1.68 17.42 -9.20
CA TYR A 155 1.10 16.87 -10.42
C TYR A 155 2.19 16.58 -11.47
N GLN A 156 3.05 17.56 -11.78
CA GLN A 156 4.11 17.42 -12.80
C GLN A 156 5.14 16.35 -12.40
N GLN A 157 5.54 16.31 -11.14
CA GLN A 157 6.45 15.28 -10.63
C GLN A 157 5.85 13.88 -10.78
N GLY A 158 4.59 13.68 -10.38
CA GLY A 158 3.90 12.40 -10.50
C GLY A 158 3.77 11.95 -11.96
N SER A 159 3.28 12.85 -12.84
CA SER A 159 3.10 12.57 -14.26
C SER A 159 4.41 12.20 -14.96
N ALA A 160 5.52 12.88 -14.63
CA ALA A 160 6.83 12.57 -15.18
C ALA A 160 7.23 11.12 -14.85
N THR A 161 7.08 10.69 -13.58
CA THR A 161 7.44 9.33 -13.19
C THR A 161 6.56 8.26 -13.85
N VAL A 162 5.24 8.52 -13.98
CA VAL A 162 4.30 7.61 -14.67
C VAL A 162 4.68 7.45 -16.14
N SER A 163 5.11 8.53 -16.81
CA SER A 163 5.47 8.52 -18.23
C SER A 163 6.78 7.77 -18.50
N TYR A 164 7.82 8.02 -17.69
CA TYR A 164 9.19 7.50 -17.94
C TYR A 164 9.42 6.07 -17.42
N THR A 165 8.70 5.63 -16.42
CA THR A 165 8.99 4.33 -15.81
C THR A 165 8.39 3.20 -16.65
N HIS A 166 9.24 2.31 -17.15
CA HIS A 166 8.82 0.98 -17.59
C HIS A 166 8.53 0.17 -16.34
N LEU A 167 7.26 0.17 -15.90
CA LEU A 167 6.77 -0.87 -15.01
C LEU A 167 6.96 -2.17 -15.80
N ARG A 168 7.97 -2.96 -15.47
CA ARG A 168 8.06 -4.33 -15.96
C ARG A 168 6.84 -5.06 -15.39
N ALA A 169 5.75 -5.12 -16.18
CA ALA A 169 4.84 -6.21 -16.04
C ALA A 169 5.70 -7.48 -16.13
N HIS A 170 5.57 -8.39 -15.20
CA HIS A 170 6.06 -9.74 -15.41
C HIS A 170 5.34 -10.24 -16.66
N GLU A 171 6.00 -10.15 -17.80
CA GLU A 171 5.60 -10.89 -19.00
C GLU A 171 5.70 -12.35 -18.59
N THR A 172 4.57 -12.93 -18.25
CA THR A 172 4.41 -14.39 -18.24
C THR A 172 4.70 -14.83 -19.68
N LYS A 173 5.92 -15.30 -19.92
CA LYS A 173 6.22 -16.02 -21.15
C LYS A 173 5.29 -17.22 -21.18
N SER A 174 4.26 -17.13 -22.04
CA SER A 174 3.48 -18.30 -22.45
C SER A 174 4.43 -19.24 -23.15
N TYR A 175 4.64 -20.41 -22.58
CA TYR A 175 5.21 -21.57 -23.26
C TYR A 175 4.08 -22.37 -23.91
#